data_d8b4e90fac34322cedd9d0de404e8e69
#
_entry.id   d8b4e90fac34322cedd9d0de404e8e69
#
_cell.length_a   1.000
_cell.length_b   1.000
_cell.length_c   1.000
_cell.angle_alpha   90.00
_cell.angle_beta   90.00
_cell.angle_gamma   90.00
#
_symmetry.space_group_name_H-M   'P 1'
#
loop_
_entity.id
_entity.type
_entity.pdbx_description
1 polymer ?
#
loop_
_entity_poly.entity_id
_entity_poly.type
_entity_poly.pdbx_seq_one_letter_code
_entity_poly.pdbx_strand_id
1 'polypeptide(L)'
;DGQLGPIMASYLGVPCVSVVSGVSVSGGTAVVHKEYSGGMMGEFVVDMPAVLGIQAAKQAPRYAPVSKIRQVQETATISEVSMGDLGSGCGSNVSSMAPPAKGSGAKMLDDVEELIEVLKDKGAI
;
A
#
# COMPACT_ATOMS: atom_id res chain seq x y z
N ASP A 1 -7.28 4.59 -1.81
CA ASP A 1 -6.43 5.61 -2.43
C ASP A 1 -5.20 6.01 -1.59
N GLY A 2 -4.96 5.38 -0.42
CA GLY A 2 -3.78 5.64 0.41
C GLY A 2 -3.74 7.00 1.11
N GLN A 3 -4.83 7.74 1.13
CA GLN A 3 -4.89 9.09 1.72
C GLN A 3 -5.26 9.10 3.20
N LEU A 4 -5.82 8.02 3.73
CA LEU A 4 -6.30 7.95 5.11
C LEU A 4 -5.20 8.27 6.14
N GLY A 5 -4.03 7.67 6.00
CA GLY A 5 -2.90 7.90 6.91
C GLY A 5 -2.46 9.36 6.98
N PRO A 6 -2.11 9.99 5.84
CA PRO A 6 -1.73 11.41 5.81
C PRO A 6 -2.80 12.36 6.33
N ILE A 7 -4.08 12.13 5.99
CA ILE A 7 -5.19 12.97 6.47
C ILE A 7 -5.33 12.83 8.00
N MET A 8 -5.32 11.60 8.50
CA MET A 8 -5.41 11.34 9.94
C MET A 8 -4.24 11.96 10.71
N ALA A 9 -3.02 11.83 10.20
CA ALA A 9 -1.83 12.44 10.80
C ALA A 9 -1.92 13.96 10.84
N SER A 10 -2.44 14.57 9.77
CA SER A 10 -2.67 16.02 9.71
C SER A 10 -3.68 16.48 10.77
N TYR A 11 -4.78 15.75 10.93
CA TYR A 11 -5.76 16.06 11.98
C TYR A 11 -5.21 15.92 13.39
N LEU A 12 -4.36 14.93 13.61
CA LEU A 12 -3.73 14.66 14.92
C LEU A 12 -2.51 15.54 15.19
N GLY A 13 -1.97 16.24 14.20
CA GLY A 13 -0.76 17.04 14.30
C GLY A 13 0.49 16.20 14.57
N VAL A 14 0.56 14.97 14.03
CA VAL A 14 1.67 14.03 14.26
C VAL A 14 2.37 13.68 12.93
N PRO A 15 3.64 13.20 13.00
CA PRO A 15 4.36 12.72 11.81
C PRO A 15 3.64 11.58 11.09
N CYS A 16 3.82 11.49 9.76
CA CYS A 16 3.30 10.39 8.94
C CYS A 16 4.37 9.84 8.01
N VAL A 17 4.54 8.52 7.99
CA VAL A 17 5.36 7.82 7.01
C VAL A 17 4.53 6.72 6.36
N SER A 18 4.40 6.76 5.03
CA SER A 18 3.68 5.74 4.24
C SER A 18 4.65 4.82 3.51
N VAL A 19 4.14 3.67 3.04
CA VAL A 19 4.92 2.65 2.30
C VAL A 19 6.03 2.06 3.18
N VAL A 20 5.66 1.74 4.42
CA VAL A 20 6.58 1.22 5.43
C VAL A 20 6.68 -0.30 5.34
N SER A 21 7.89 -0.83 5.27
CA SER A 21 8.20 -2.27 5.25
C SER A 21 8.86 -2.77 6.54
N GLY A 22 9.35 -1.88 7.39
CA GLY A 22 9.97 -2.23 8.66
C GLY A 22 9.85 -1.14 9.71
N VAL A 23 9.62 -1.53 10.96
CA VAL A 23 9.51 -0.61 12.10
C VAL A 23 10.24 -1.20 13.29
N SER A 24 11.02 -0.38 13.98
CA SER A 24 11.60 -0.67 15.28
C SER A 24 11.36 0.50 16.21
N VAL A 25 10.72 0.26 17.37
CA VAL A 25 10.38 1.31 18.32
C VAL A 25 11.30 1.23 19.53
N SER A 26 11.86 2.35 19.96
CA SER A 26 12.70 2.46 21.16
C SER A 26 12.66 3.88 21.73
N GLY A 27 12.46 3.99 23.04
CA GLY A 27 12.66 5.24 23.77
C GLY A 27 11.83 6.45 23.31
N GLY A 28 10.62 6.21 22.75
CA GLY A 28 9.77 7.30 22.27
C GLY A 28 9.99 7.70 20.81
N THR A 29 10.90 7.02 20.11
CA THR A 29 11.14 7.17 18.67
C THR A 29 10.93 5.85 17.93
N ALA A 30 10.64 5.92 16.64
CA ALA A 30 10.58 4.77 15.75
C ALA A 30 11.60 4.93 14.62
N VAL A 31 12.38 3.88 14.37
CA VAL A 31 13.17 3.75 13.13
C VAL A 31 12.31 3.03 12.11
N VAL A 32 12.07 3.67 10.98
CA VAL A 32 11.10 3.26 9.96
C VAL A 32 11.79 3.08 8.64
N HIS A 33 11.63 1.90 8.03
CA HIS A 33 12.12 1.63 6.67
C HIS A 33 10.99 1.86 5.67
N LYS A 34 11.22 2.78 4.75
CA LYS A 34 10.30 3.11 3.66
C LYS A 34 10.86 2.64 2.33
N GLU A 35 10.02 1.96 1.56
CA GLU A 35 10.37 1.55 0.19
C GLU A 35 10.08 2.66 -0.81
N TYR A 36 11.00 2.83 -1.77
CA TYR A 36 10.89 3.70 -2.93
C TYR A 36 10.98 2.88 -4.22
N SER A 37 10.61 3.48 -5.33
CA SER A 37 10.75 2.86 -6.65
C SER A 37 12.21 2.49 -6.96
N GLY A 38 12.39 1.41 -7.72
CA GLY A 38 13.74 0.95 -8.11
C GLY A 38 14.49 0.18 -7.02
N GLY A 39 13.80 -0.32 -5.99
CA GLY A 39 14.42 -1.11 -4.92
C GLY A 39 15.21 -0.29 -3.90
N MET A 40 15.07 1.04 -3.94
CA MET A 40 15.69 1.91 -2.94
C MET A 40 14.93 1.86 -1.62
N MET A 41 15.66 1.92 -0.51
CA MET A 41 15.12 1.93 0.84
C MET A 41 15.60 3.18 1.56
N GLY A 42 14.66 3.90 2.17
CA GLY A 42 14.98 5.02 3.07
C GLY A 42 14.77 4.62 4.53
N GLU A 43 15.68 5.04 5.40
CA GLU A 43 15.53 4.91 6.84
C GLU A 43 15.21 6.27 7.45
N PHE A 44 14.16 6.31 8.27
CA PHE A 44 13.70 7.51 8.95
C PHE A 44 13.62 7.27 10.44
N VAL A 45 14.07 8.25 11.22
CA VAL A 45 13.83 8.32 12.64
C VAL A 45 12.64 9.25 12.87
N VAL A 46 11.59 8.75 13.51
CA VAL A 46 10.31 9.44 13.66
C VAL A 46 9.96 9.52 15.14
N ASP A 47 9.63 10.71 15.62
CA ASP A 47 9.15 10.91 16.98
C ASP A 47 7.73 10.34 17.15
N MET A 48 7.49 9.69 18.27
CA MET A 48 6.19 9.14 18.61
C MET A 48 5.37 10.12 19.46
N PRO A 49 4.04 10.19 19.26
CA PRO A 49 3.21 9.35 18.40
C PRO A 49 3.32 9.71 16.92
N ALA A 50 3.15 8.70 16.06
CA ALA A 50 3.21 8.87 14.60
C ALA A 50 2.17 7.95 13.91
N VAL A 51 1.77 8.32 12.69
CA VAL A 51 0.95 7.47 11.81
C VAL A 51 1.85 6.79 10.79
N LEU A 52 1.82 5.46 10.78
CA LEU A 52 2.64 4.65 9.88
C LEU A 52 1.75 3.84 8.93
N GLY A 53 1.91 4.05 7.63
CA GLY A 53 1.22 3.31 6.59
C GLY A 53 2.01 2.04 6.20
N ILE A 54 1.69 0.91 6.81
CA ILE A 54 2.40 -0.35 6.59
C ILE A 54 1.99 -0.95 5.24
N GLN A 55 2.97 -1.21 4.38
CA GLN A 55 2.75 -1.84 3.07
C GLN A 55 2.80 -3.36 3.17
N ALA A 56 3.78 -3.91 3.88
CA ALA A 56 4.00 -5.34 3.98
C ALA A 56 4.52 -5.72 5.37
N ALA A 57 4.17 -6.93 5.81
CA ALA A 57 4.72 -7.49 7.01
C ALA A 57 6.16 -7.98 6.77
N LYS A 58 7.02 -7.80 7.76
CA LYS A 58 8.41 -8.28 7.73
C LYS A 58 8.51 -9.82 7.77
N GLN A 59 7.47 -10.47 8.26
CA GLN A 59 7.38 -11.93 8.35
C GLN A 59 6.29 -12.46 7.43
N ALA A 60 6.52 -13.65 6.87
CA ALA A 60 5.49 -14.34 6.09
C ALA A 60 4.23 -14.58 6.95
N PRO A 61 3.02 -14.51 6.34
CA PRO A 61 1.77 -14.80 7.04
C PRO A 61 1.80 -16.21 7.63
N ARG A 62 1.32 -16.35 8.86
CA ARG A 62 1.20 -17.66 9.51
C ARG A 62 0.12 -18.48 8.81
N TYR A 63 0.39 -19.75 8.62
CA TYR A 63 -0.60 -20.68 8.11
C TYR A 63 -1.78 -20.81 9.09
N ALA A 64 -2.99 -20.65 8.58
CA ALA A 64 -4.21 -20.85 9.33
C ALA A 64 -4.94 -22.10 8.81
N PRO A 65 -5.03 -23.20 9.62
CA PRO A 65 -5.78 -24.39 9.24
C PRO A 65 -7.26 -24.09 9.05
N VAL A 66 -7.91 -24.76 8.09
CA VAL A 66 -9.35 -24.56 7.80
C VAL A 66 -10.22 -24.78 9.04
N SER A 67 -9.89 -25.77 9.87
CA SER A 67 -10.57 -26.02 11.14
C SER A 67 -10.56 -24.81 12.08
N LYS A 68 -9.40 -24.12 12.16
CA LYS A 68 -9.26 -22.91 12.96
C LYS A 68 -10.07 -21.74 12.39
N ILE A 69 -10.10 -21.61 11.07
CA ILE A 69 -10.90 -20.57 10.40
C ILE A 69 -12.39 -20.79 10.73
N ARG A 70 -12.90 -22.03 10.59
CA ARG A 70 -14.29 -22.36 10.94
C ARG A 70 -14.61 -22.09 12.41
N GLN A 71 -13.73 -22.50 13.32
CA GLN A 71 -13.91 -22.23 14.74
C GLN A 71 -14.03 -20.73 15.02
N VAL A 72 -13.16 -19.91 14.41
CA VAL A 72 -13.19 -18.46 14.60
C VAL A 72 -14.47 -17.85 13.99
N GLN A 73 -14.95 -18.33 12.84
CA GLN A 73 -16.21 -17.87 12.23
C GLN A 73 -17.40 -18.10 13.16
N GLU A 74 -17.40 -19.19 13.92
CA GLU A 74 -18.49 -19.52 14.86
C GLU A 74 -18.38 -18.77 16.19
N THR A 75 -17.17 -18.43 16.63
CA THR A 75 -16.93 -17.93 17.99
C THR A 75 -16.53 -16.45 18.04
N ALA A 76 -16.02 -15.88 16.96
CA ALA A 76 -15.58 -14.49 16.94
C ALA A 76 -16.76 -13.53 16.85
N THR A 77 -16.78 -12.55 17.72
CA THR A 77 -17.72 -11.44 17.67
C THR A 77 -17.03 -10.24 17.03
N ILE A 78 -17.58 -9.74 15.92
CA ILE A 78 -17.15 -8.49 15.32
C ILE A 78 -18.03 -7.38 15.91
N SER A 79 -17.41 -6.46 16.64
CA SER A 79 -18.12 -5.31 17.20
C SER A 79 -18.44 -4.31 16.11
N GLU A 80 -19.71 -3.94 15.96
CA GLU A 80 -20.15 -2.86 15.09
C GLU A 80 -20.17 -1.56 15.88
N VAL A 81 -19.49 -0.53 15.37
CA VAL A 81 -19.50 0.81 15.93
C VAL A 81 -20.28 1.71 14.99
N SER A 82 -21.41 2.24 15.48
CA SER A 82 -22.15 3.25 14.72
C SER A 82 -21.37 4.56 14.68
N MET A 83 -20.98 4.99 13.50
CA MET A 83 -20.26 6.26 13.31
C MET A 83 -21.20 7.45 13.12
N GLY A 84 -22.51 7.26 13.24
CA GLY A 84 -23.51 8.28 12.96
C GLY A 84 -23.60 8.62 11.47
N ASP A 85 -24.20 9.75 11.16
CA ASP A 85 -24.26 10.27 9.80
C ASP A 85 -22.92 10.93 9.46
N LEU A 86 -22.08 10.23 8.67
CA LEU A 86 -20.80 10.76 8.21
C LEU A 86 -20.95 11.81 7.10
N GLY A 87 -22.19 12.17 6.75
CA GLY A 87 -22.48 13.06 5.63
C GLY A 87 -22.12 12.44 4.28
N SER A 88 -22.80 12.85 3.24
CA SER A 88 -22.56 12.40 1.86
C SER A 88 -21.38 13.09 1.17
N GLY A 89 -20.37 13.50 1.94
CA GLY A 89 -19.28 14.38 1.50
C GLY A 89 -18.12 13.68 0.81
N CYS A 90 -18.34 12.61 0.04
CA CYS A 90 -17.29 12.06 -0.81
C CYS A 90 -17.16 12.93 -2.07
N GLY A 91 -16.00 13.56 -2.28
CA GLY A 91 -15.73 14.44 -3.43
C GLY A 91 -15.68 13.74 -4.77
N SER A 92 -15.91 12.41 -4.82
CA SER A 92 -15.94 11.63 -6.05
C SER A 92 -17.01 10.55 -6.00
N ASN A 93 -17.70 10.37 -7.12
CA ASN A 93 -18.67 9.29 -7.31
C ASN A 93 -18.21 8.39 -8.47
N VAL A 94 -18.42 7.08 -8.33
CA VAL A 94 -18.20 6.15 -9.43
C VAL A 94 -19.32 6.31 -10.44
N SER A 95 -19.01 6.85 -11.63
CA SER A 95 -19.97 7.02 -12.72
C SER A 95 -20.20 5.75 -13.52
N SER A 96 -19.17 4.93 -13.68
CA SER A 96 -19.25 3.64 -14.37
C SER A 96 -18.11 2.72 -13.94
N MET A 97 -18.33 1.43 -14.05
CA MET A 97 -17.30 0.41 -13.90
C MET A 97 -17.31 -0.49 -15.13
N ALA A 98 -16.15 -0.68 -15.73
CA ALA A 98 -15.98 -1.58 -16.87
C ALA A 98 -14.67 -2.38 -16.71
N PRO A 99 -14.58 -3.58 -17.30
CA PRO A 99 -13.31 -4.26 -17.40
C PRO A 99 -12.29 -3.37 -18.14
N PRO A 100 -11.01 -3.37 -17.76
CA PRO A 100 -10.01 -2.61 -18.48
C PRO A 100 -9.94 -3.08 -19.93
N ALA A 101 -9.73 -2.14 -20.86
CA ALA A 101 -9.50 -2.46 -22.25
C ALA A 101 -8.32 -3.43 -22.34
N LYS A 102 -8.48 -4.49 -23.14
CA LYS A 102 -7.36 -5.41 -23.41
C LYS A 102 -6.26 -4.61 -24.10
N GLY A 103 -5.10 -4.54 -23.46
CA GLY A 103 -3.91 -3.99 -24.11
C GLY A 103 -3.50 -4.84 -25.32
N SER A 104 -2.73 -4.25 -26.21
CA SER A 104 -2.19 -4.94 -27.40
C SER A 104 -1.21 -6.09 -27.06
N GLY A 105 -0.94 -6.31 -25.77
CA GLY A 105 0.07 -7.26 -25.32
C GLY A 105 1.51 -6.73 -25.49
N ALA A 106 2.48 -7.55 -25.12
CA ALA A 106 3.88 -7.27 -25.40
C ALA A 106 4.22 -7.72 -26.83
N LYS A 107 4.98 -6.91 -27.56
CA LYS A 107 5.64 -7.35 -28.79
C LYS A 107 6.87 -8.17 -28.38
N MET A 108 6.88 -9.45 -28.71
CA MET A 108 8.08 -10.26 -28.57
C MET A 108 9.06 -9.88 -29.67
N LEU A 109 10.32 -9.75 -29.30
CA LEU A 109 11.42 -9.43 -30.19
C LEU A 109 12.33 -10.67 -30.30
N ASP A 110 12.90 -10.90 -31.47
CA ASP A 110 13.68 -12.10 -31.74
C ASP A 110 15.11 -11.99 -31.24
N ASP A 111 15.68 -10.78 -31.23
CA ASP A 111 17.05 -10.54 -30.77
C ASP A 111 17.24 -9.15 -30.12
N VAL A 112 18.46 -8.90 -29.66
CA VAL A 112 18.84 -7.63 -29.01
C VAL A 112 18.95 -6.49 -30.01
N GLU A 113 19.33 -6.78 -31.25
CA GLU A 113 19.47 -5.84 -32.31
C GLU A 113 18.12 -5.21 -32.67
N GLU A 114 17.07 -6.02 -32.78
CA GLU A 114 15.69 -5.54 -32.98
C GLU A 114 15.23 -4.66 -31.80
N LEU A 115 15.61 -5.03 -30.57
CA LEU A 115 15.30 -4.20 -29.39
C LEU A 115 15.93 -2.80 -29.49
N ILE A 116 17.21 -2.74 -29.88
CA ILE A 116 17.94 -1.48 -30.05
C ILE A 116 17.27 -0.60 -31.11
N GLU A 117 16.87 -1.18 -32.25
CA GLU A 117 16.17 -0.44 -33.31
C GLU A 117 14.84 0.13 -32.80
N VAL A 118 14.04 -0.67 -32.12
CA VAL A 118 12.75 -0.23 -31.54
C VAL A 118 12.94 0.88 -30.50
N LEU A 119 13.98 0.82 -29.67
CA LEU A 119 14.28 1.86 -28.69
C LEU A 119 14.74 3.17 -29.35
N LYS A 120 15.55 3.10 -30.42
CA LYS A 120 15.96 4.27 -31.23
C LYS A 120 14.76 4.91 -31.91
N ASP A 121 13.90 4.12 -32.55
CA ASP A 121 12.69 4.62 -33.22
C ASP A 121 11.74 5.33 -32.23
N LYS A 122 11.70 4.89 -31.01
CA LYS A 122 10.92 5.50 -29.92
C LYS A 122 11.63 6.66 -29.21
N GLY A 123 12.88 6.97 -29.58
CA GLY A 123 13.66 8.02 -28.93
C GLY A 123 14.01 7.74 -27.47
N ALA A 124 14.11 6.46 -27.11
CA ALA A 124 14.44 6.05 -25.74
C ALA A 124 15.96 5.92 -25.52
N ILE A 125 16.74 5.78 -26.61
CA ILE A 125 18.21 5.78 -26.64
C ILE A 125 18.71 6.50 -27.89
#